data_d9972f239549fd901af466c16dbb346d
#
_entry.id   d9972f239549fd901af466c16dbb346d
#
_cell.length_a   1.000
_cell.length_b   1.000
_cell.length_c   1.000
_cell.angle_alpha   90.00
_cell.angle_beta   90.00
_cell.angle_gamma   90.00
#
_symmetry.space_group_name_H-M   'P 1'
#
loop_
_entity.id
_entity.type
_entity.pdbx_description
1 polymer ?
#
loop_
_entity_poly.entity_id
_entity_poly.type
_entity_poly.pdbx_seq_one_letter_code
_entity_poly.pdbx_strand_id
1 'polypeptide(L)'
;SLAFPHTMNAAPNTTSPMEEEESSFSLDTVLVILRRFWFLIILAAIAGGSLAFYLAGRQNYVYQKTASVMMRDAKSGTDASSERIMSELGIDSGAANLANESFVLKSTAIMQKVVEDLKLNTSYWQAQDFREIDLYRNSPILAVFEEIGSNRSCRISVTPVGEQSFILAYSNSREEPAFLKGEYGQPISLPFATVSIHPTSVMNADWNGQTVIIRHVPSQDTARALLANFSVARPDAKDSSLLEMTLTASNPQKAEDVLNHLIEVYNQISIDEKKQSALKTRKFI
;
A
#
# COMPACT_ATOMS: atom_id res chain seq x y z
N SER A 1 -106.45 14.16 -14.22
CA SER A 1 -106.22 15.57 -13.95
C SER A 1 -105.18 15.72 -12.88
N LEU A 2 -104.11 16.33 -13.27
CA LEU A 2 -103.20 17.10 -12.42
C LEU A 2 -101.71 16.63 -12.33
N ALA A 3 -100.96 17.55 -12.84
CA ALA A 3 -99.56 17.58 -13.10
C ALA A 3 -98.64 17.58 -11.90
N PHE A 4 -97.49 16.98 -12.07
CA PHE A 4 -96.30 17.19 -11.23
C PHE A 4 -95.36 18.22 -11.86
N PRO A 5 -94.62 19.00 -11.11
CA PRO A 5 -93.33 19.47 -11.53
C PRO A 5 -92.24 18.89 -10.68
N HIS A 6 -91.24 18.33 -11.32
CA HIS A 6 -89.95 17.98 -10.84
C HIS A 6 -89.15 19.23 -10.43
N THR A 7 -88.60 19.25 -9.20
CA THR A 7 -87.48 20.12 -8.85
C THR A 7 -86.27 19.28 -8.62
N MET A 8 -85.34 19.47 -9.49
CA MET A 8 -83.97 18.88 -9.44
C MET A 8 -83.15 19.66 -8.42
N ASN A 9 -82.73 18.98 -7.35
CA ASN A 9 -81.88 19.56 -6.32
C ASN A 9 -80.39 19.21 -6.67
N ALA A 10 -79.66 20.21 -7.12
CA ALA A 10 -78.22 20.10 -7.37
C ALA A 10 -77.47 20.20 -6.05
N ALA A 11 -76.72 19.17 -5.72
CA ALA A 11 -75.79 19.18 -4.61
C ALA A 11 -74.56 20.07 -4.94
N PRO A 12 -74.06 20.86 -4.00
CA PRO A 12 -72.84 21.63 -4.19
C PRO A 12 -71.58 20.73 -4.06
N ASN A 13 -70.79 20.72 -5.08
CA ASN A 13 -69.45 20.16 -5.10
C ASN A 13 -68.56 21.00 -4.15
N THR A 14 -68.25 20.49 -2.98
CA THR A 14 -67.20 20.99 -2.14
C THR A 14 -65.89 20.29 -2.52
N THR A 15 -65.18 20.85 -3.47
CA THR A 15 -63.79 20.60 -3.68
C THR A 15 -63.01 21.32 -2.58
N SER A 16 -62.56 20.57 -1.59
CA SER A 16 -61.56 21.03 -0.61
C SER A 16 -60.26 21.24 -1.35
N PRO A 17 -59.58 22.38 -1.26
CA PRO A 17 -58.20 22.50 -1.68
C PRO A 17 -57.35 21.63 -0.75
N MET A 18 -56.61 20.66 -1.30
CA MET A 18 -55.47 20.09 -0.63
C MET A 18 -54.48 21.25 -0.40
N GLU A 19 -54.40 21.74 0.83
CA GLU A 19 -53.25 22.51 1.26
C GLU A 19 -52.03 21.60 1.15
N GLU A 20 -51.21 21.80 0.10
CA GLU A 20 -49.85 21.40 0.05
C GLU A 20 -49.17 22.15 1.22
N GLU A 21 -48.94 21.45 2.34
CA GLU A 21 -47.97 21.88 3.35
C GLU A 21 -46.58 21.90 2.66
N GLU A 22 -46.28 22.98 1.95
CA GLU A 22 -44.91 23.36 1.71
C GLU A 22 -44.27 23.56 3.09
N SER A 23 -43.51 22.56 3.51
CA SER A 23 -42.61 22.68 4.64
C SER A 23 -41.56 23.70 4.30
N SER A 24 -41.94 24.98 4.30
CA SER A 24 -41.01 26.08 4.21
C SER A 24 -40.15 26.04 5.47
N PHE A 25 -38.94 25.43 5.33
CA PHE A 25 -37.90 25.61 6.32
C PHE A 25 -37.59 27.09 6.40
N SER A 26 -38.27 27.81 7.27
CA SER A 26 -38.01 29.22 7.50
C SER A 26 -36.63 29.35 8.15
N LEU A 27 -35.76 30.17 7.61
CA LEU A 27 -34.43 30.46 8.16
C LEU A 27 -34.52 30.91 9.63
N ASP A 28 -35.63 31.56 10.01
CA ASP A 28 -35.89 31.97 11.38
C ASP A 28 -36.07 30.78 12.33
N THR A 29 -36.74 29.72 11.90
CA THR A 29 -36.88 28.48 12.70
C THR A 29 -35.54 27.82 12.95
N VAL A 30 -34.65 27.76 11.90
CA VAL A 30 -33.30 27.22 12.00
C VAL A 30 -32.45 28.06 12.97
N LEU A 31 -32.55 29.39 12.91
CA LEU A 31 -31.82 30.29 13.81
C LEU A 31 -32.27 30.14 15.30
N VAL A 32 -33.56 29.99 15.55
CA VAL A 32 -34.08 29.75 16.90
C VAL A 32 -33.60 28.42 17.48
N ILE A 33 -33.59 27.34 16.64
CA ILE A 33 -33.09 26.02 17.04
C ILE A 33 -31.58 26.09 17.31
N LEU A 34 -30.82 26.74 16.43
CA LEU A 34 -29.36 26.92 16.55
C LEU A 34 -29.04 27.68 17.85
N ARG A 35 -29.77 28.76 18.16
CA ARG A 35 -29.56 29.54 19.39
C ARG A 35 -29.97 28.80 20.65
N ARG A 36 -30.96 27.90 20.57
CA ARG A 36 -31.40 27.10 21.72
C ARG A 36 -30.45 25.94 22.02
N PHE A 37 -29.85 25.33 20.96
CA PHE A 37 -29.01 24.15 21.08
C PHE A 37 -27.53 24.41 20.80
N TRP A 38 -27.10 25.67 20.85
CA TRP A 38 -25.70 26.05 20.54
C TRP A 38 -24.66 25.26 21.36
N PHE A 39 -25.01 24.95 22.64
CA PHE A 39 -24.17 24.17 23.54
C PHE A 39 -23.97 22.71 23.01
N LEU A 40 -25.02 22.09 22.50
CA LEU A 40 -24.96 20.76 21.90
C LEU A 40 -24.11 20.76 20.62
N ILE A 41 -24.17 21.83 19.82
CA ILE A 41 -23.38 21.98 18.62
C ILE A 41 -21.90 22.10 18.98
N ILE A 42 -21.57 22.92 20.00
CA ILE A 42 -20.16 23.03 20.46
C ILE A 42 -19.70 21.70 21.07
N LEU A 43 -20.53 21.04 21.88
CA LEU A 43 -20.16 19.72 22.42
C LEU A 43 -19.94 18.68 21.33
N ALA A 44 -20.80 18.65 20.31
CA ALA A 44 -20.64 17.77 19.16
C ALA A 44 -19.37 18.10 18.33
N ALA A 45 -19.07 19.39 18.17
CA ALA A 45 -17.85 19.84 17.48
C ALA A 45 -16.59 19.46 18.25
N ILE A 46 -16.58 19.60 19.57
CA ILE A 46 -15.45 19.18 20.42
C ILE A 46 -15.30 17.65 20.38
N ALA A 47 -16.39 16.90 20.54
CA ALA A 47 -16.36 15.44 20.49
C ALA A 47 -15.90 14.93 19.11
N GLY A 48 -16.47 15.47 18.02
CA GLY A 48 -16.08 15.14 16.66
C GLY A 48 -14.65 15.55 16.34
N GLY A 49 -14.23 16.73 16.77
CA GLY A 49 -12.85 17.22 16.59
C GLY A 49 -11.83 16.37 17.36
N SER A 50 -12.13 16.00 18.60
CA SER A 50 -11.28 15.13 19.42
C SER A 50 -11.15 13.73 18.79
N LEU A 51 -12.27 13.16 18.32
CA LEU A 51 -12.26 11.87 17.64
C LEU A 51 -11.49 11.93 16.33
N ALA A 52 -11.69 12.96 15.51
CA ALA A 52 -10.96 13.16 14.26
C ALA A 52 -9.47 13.35 14.50
N PHE A 53 -9.06 14.12 15.50
CA PHE A 53 -7.66 14.31 15.90
C PHE A 53 -7.04 12.98 16.35
N TYR A 54 -7.76 12.20 17.16
CA TYR A 54 -7.28 10.87 17.60
C TYR A 54 -7.11 9.90 16.42
N LEU A 55 -8.06 9.85 15.49
CA LEU A 55 -7.97 9.00 14.31
C LEU A 55 -6.85 9.46 13.34
N ALA A 56 -6.71 10.76 13.13
CA ALA A 56 -5.62 11.31 12.30
C ALA A 56 -4.23 11.03 12.89
N GLY A 57 -4.11 11.08 14.23
CA GLY A 57 -2.85 10.76 14.91
C GLY A 57 -2.41 9.30 14.77
N ARG A 58 -3.32 8.39 14.45
CA ARG A 58 -3.02 6.95 14.24
C ARG A 58 -2.66 6.59 12.81
N GLN A 59 -2.82 7.50 11.85
CA GLN A 59 -2.47 7.21 10.46
C GLN A 59 -0.95 7.18 10.29
N ASN A 60 -0.46 6.07 9.71
CA ASN A 60 0.94 5.97 9.34
C ASN A 60 1.22 6.84 8.12
N TYR A 61 2.41 7.43 8.07
CA TYR A 61 2.86 8.15 6.89
C TYR A 61 2.98 7.22 5.70
N VAL A 62 2.48 7.69 4.58
CA VAL A 62 2.54 6.96 3.31
C VAL A 62 3.21 7.87 2.29
N TYR A 63 4.25 7.36 1.65
CA TYR A 63 5.06 8.09 0.68
C TYR A 63 4.92 7.44 -0.68
N GLN A 64 4.72 8.26 -1.69
CA GLN A 64 4.67 7.82 -3.08
C GLN A 64 5.95 8.25 -3.78
N LYS A 65 6.61 7.32 -4.46
CA LYS A 65 7.76 7.56 -5.33
C LYS A 65 7.45 7.09 -6.73
N THR A 66 7.96 7.81 -7.69
CA THR A 66 7.78 7.54 -9.11
C THR A 66 9.12 7.45 -9.79
N ALA A 67 9.30 6.44 -10.64
CA ALA A 67 10.45 6.25 -11.50
C ALA A 67 9.98 6.07 -12.95
N SER A 68 10.64 6.73 -13.89
CA SER A 68 10.34 6.59 -15.32
C SER A 68 11.41 5.78 -16.00
N VAL A 69 11.00 4.80 -16.79
CA VAL A 69 11.91 3.94 -17.58
C VAL A 69 11.57 4.09 -19.05
N MET A 70 12.60 4.44 -19.83
CA MET A 70 12.49 4.44 -21.29
C MET A 70 12.85 3.06 -21.80
N MET A 71 11.87 2.39 -22.41
CA MET A 71 12.06 1.12 -23.10
C MET A 71 12.56 1.44 -24.51
N ARG A 72 13.82 1.08 -24.82
CA ARG A 72 14.25 1.08 -26.20
C ARG A 72 13.67 -0.18 -26.85
N ASP A 73 12.77 0.01 -27.79
CA ASP A 73 12.45 -1.05 -28.74
C ASP A 73 13.77 -1.56 -29.32
N ALA A 74 14.15 -2.78 -28.94
CA ALA A 74 15.14 -3.49 -29.73
C ALA A 74 14.48 -3.58 -31.12
N LYS A 75 14.86 -2.71 -32.05
CA LYS A 75 14.54 -2.87 -33.44
C LYS A 75 14.99 -4.28 -33.81
N SER A 76 14.12 -5.23 -33.58
CA SER A 76 14.16 -6.55 -34.18
C SER A 76 14.21 -6.25 -35.67
N GLY A 77 15.17 -6.78 -36.40
CA GLY A 77 15.40 -6.53 -37.82
C GLY A 77 14.26 -6.96 -38.73
N THR A 78 13.06 -6.58 -38.37
CA THR A 78 11.84 -6.61 -39.16
C THR A 78 11.92 -5.44 -40.12
N ASP A 79 11.98 -5.75 -41.41
CA ASP A 79 12.00 -4.78 -42.48
C ASP A 79 11.01 -3.67 -42.28
N ALA A 80 11.39 -2.41 -42.51
CA ALA A 80 10.55 -1.21 -42.40
C ALA A 80 9.23 -1.32 -43.19
N SER A 81 9.10 -2.30 -44.06
CA SER A 81 7.88 -2.67 -44.80
C SER A 81 6.82 -3.38 -43.91
N SER A 82 7.23 -4.24 -42.98
CA SER A 82 6.30 -4.94 -42.07
C SER A 82 5.76 -4.03 -40.98
N GLU A 83 6.57 -3.07 -40.52
CA GLU A 83 6.13 -2.07 -39.55
C GLU A 83 5.07 -1.11 -40.14
N ARG A 84 5.22 -0.74 -41.42
CA ARG A 84 4.21 0.04 -42.14
C ARG A 84 2.91 -0.73 -42.34
N ILE A 85 2.98 -2.02 -42.69
CA ILE A 85 1.80 -2.86 -42.86
C ILE A 85 1.05 -3.04 -41.54
N MET A 86 1.76 -3.22 -40.43
CA MET A 86 1.11 -3.31 -39.11
C MET A 86 0.47 -2.00 -38.67
N SER A 87 1.13 -0.85 -38.93
CA SER A 87 0.55 0.46 -38.62
C SER A 87 -0.67 0.79 -39.48
N GLU A 88 -0.68 0.37 -40.77
CA GLU A 88 -1.85 0.50 -41.65
C GLU A 88 -3.02 -0.41 -41.23
N LEU A 89 -2.74 -1.55 -40.60
CA LEU A 89 -3.73 -2.44 -40.02
C LEU A 89 -4.21 -1.98 -38.63
N GLY A 90 -3.73 -0.82 -38.12
CA GLY A 90 -4.09 -0.30 -36.81
C GLY A 90 -3.52 -1.10 -35.64
N ILE A 91 -2.54 -1.98 -35.89
CA ILE A 91 -1.85 -2.77 -34.89
C ILE A 91 -0.60 -1.98 -34.46
N ASP A 92 -0.73 -1.25 -33.36
CA ASP A 92 0.39 -0.59 -32.72
C ASP A 92 1.27 -1.65 -32.01
N SER A 93 2.30 -2.15 -32.69
CA SER A 93 3.24 -3.14 -32.16
C SER A 93 4.01 -2.62 -30.95
N GLY A 94 4.26 -1.31 -30.87
CA GLY A 94 4.88 -0.67 -29.72
C GLY A 94 4.00 -0.68 -28.48
N ALA A 95 2.69 -0.41 -28.65
CA ALA A 95 1.75 -0.44 -27.55
C ALA A 95 1.55 -1.85 -26.96
N ALA A 96 1.52 -2.87 -27.82
CA ALA A 96 1.43 -4.27 -27.41
C ALA A 96 2.68 -4.73 -26.64
N ASN A 97 3.86 -4.29 -27.09
CA ASN A 97 5.13 -4.61 -26.45
C ASN A 97 5.22 -4.00 -25.05
N LEU A 98 4.85 -2.72 -24.89
CA LEU A 98 4.83 -2.04 -23.60
C LEU A 98 3.78 -2.62 -22.63
N ALA A 99 2.65 -3.10 -23.15
CA ALA A 99 1.68 -3.80 -22.32
C ALA A 99 2.29 -5.08 -21.75
N ASN A 100 2.97 -5.88 -22.56
CA ASN A 100 3.67 -7.08 -22.11
C ASN A 100 4.76 -6.75 -21.09
N GLU A 101 5.58 -5.72 -21.33
CA GLU A 101 6.62 -5.29 -20.39
C GLU A 101 6.02 -4.82 -19.05
N SER A 102 4.87 -4.14 -19.07
CA SER A 102 4.17 -3.75 -17.85
C SER A 102 3.68 -4.96 -17.04
N PHE A 103 3.26 -6.05 -17.71
CA PHE A 103 2.91 -7.31 -17.03
C PHE A 103 4.13 -7.99 -16.43
N VAL A 104 5.26 -7.99 -17.13
CA VAL A 104 6.52 -8.54 -16.63
C VAL A 104 6.98 -7.80 -15.39
N LEU A 105 6.96 -6.46 -15.39
CA LEU A 105 7.30 -5.62 -14.23
C LEU A 105 6.37 -5.83 -13.03
N LYS A 106 5.11 -6.21 -13.27
CA LYS A 106 4.14 -6.57 -12.23
C LYS A 106 4.18 -8.04 -11.83
N SER A 107 5.15 -8.80 -12.32
CA SER A 107 5.28 -10.22 -11.99
C SER A 107 5.66 -10.41 -10.52
N THR A 108 4.95 -11.32 -9.85
CA THR A 108 5.26 -11.70 -8.46
C THR A 108 6.67 -12.27 -8.33
N ALA A 109 7.16 -12.99 -9.34
CA ALA A 109 8.49 -13.59 -9.31
C ALA A 109 9.59 -12.53 -9.30
N ILE A 110 9.47 -11.48 -10.10
CA ILE A 110 10.42 -10.37 -10.13
C ILE A 110 10.37 -9.61 -8.80
N MET A 111 9.17 -9.26 -8.32
CA MET A 111 9.03 -8.55 -7.06
C MET A 111 9.53 -9.39 -5.87
N GLN A 112 9.33 -10.69 -5.88
CA GLN A 112 9.86 -11.59 -4.86
C GLN A 112 11.39 -11.58 -4.85
N LYS A 113 12.03 -11.60 -6.02
CA LYS A 113 13.48 -11.48 -6.12
C LYS A 113 13.97 -10.13 -5.55
N VAL A 114 13.29 -9.03 -5.84
CA VAL A 114 13.58 -7.72 -5.24
C VAL A 114 13.47 -7.76 -3.72
N VAL A 115 12.43 -8.39 -3.19
CA VAL A 115 12.21 -8.57 -1.75
C VAL A 115 13.35 -9.37 -1.10
N GLU A 116 13.81 -10.44 -1.74
CA GLU A 116 14.89 -11.30 -1.25
C GLU A 116 16.24 -10.58 -1.31
N ASP A 117 16.56 -9.93 -2.41
CA ASP A 117 17.82 -9.22 -2.60
C ASP A 117 17.95 -8.02 -1.62
N LEU A 118 16.87 -7.28 -1.41
CA LEU A 118 16.81 -6.16 -0.46
C LEU A 118 16.46 -6.56 0.98
N LYS A 119 16.23 -7.86 1.25
CA LYS A 119 15.85 -8.44 2.56
C LYS A 119 14.62 -7.78 3.17
N LEU A 120 13.62 -7.45 2.35
CA LEU A 120 12.38 -6.76 2.77
C LEU A 120 11.39 -7.69 3.50
N ASN A 121 11.67 -8.99 3.52
CA ASN A 121 10.93 -9.98 4.30
C ASN A 121 10.98 -9.72 5.81
N THR A 122 11.97 -8.92 6.28
CA THR A 122 12.06 -8.47 7.66
C THR A 122 12.00 -6.95 7.70
N SER A 123 11.06 -6.40 8.44
CA SER A 123 10.85 -4.97 8.59
C SER A 123 10.96 -4.53 10.05
N TYR A 124 11.45 -3.32 10.26
CA TYR A 124 11.76 -2.74 11.56
C TYR A 124 10.93 -1.49 11.77
N TRP A 125 10.25 -1.42 12.91
CA TRP A 125 9.34 -0.34 13.22
C TRP A 125 9.64 0.20 14.60
N GLN A 126 9.63 1.49 14.75
CA GLN A 126 9.71 2.14 16.07
C GLN A 126 8.28 2.41 16.55
N ALA A 127 7.97 1.95 17.76
CA ALA A 127 6.74 2.31 18.45
C ALA A 127 6.87 3.75 18.96
N GLN A 128 6.05 4.65 18.46
CA GLN A 128 5.99 6.03 18.91
C GLN A 128 4.54 6.39 19.24
N ASP A 129 4.25 6.71 20.50
CA ASP A 129 2.96 7.10 21.07
C ASP A 129 1.73 6.41 20.43
N PHE A 130 1.24 6.91 19.32
CA PHE A 130 0.02 6.42 18.66
C PHE A 130 0.26 5.77 17.30
N ARG A 131 1.51 5.71 16.81
CA ARG A 131 1.86 5.21 15.49
C ARG A 131 3.15 4.40 15.49
N GLU A 132 3.37 3.66 14.42
CA GLU A 132 4.61 2.94 14.16
C GLU A 132 5.32 3.58 12.97
N ILE A 133 6.61 3.87 13.13
CA ILE A 133 7.46 4.46 12.09
C ILE A 133 8.33 3.36 11.49
N ASP A 134 8.29 3.20 10.17
CA ASP A 134 9.14 2.26 9.42
C ASP A 134 10.58 2.79 9.40
N LEU A 135 11.47 2.11 10.10
CA LEU A 135 12.88 2.48 10.22
C LEU A 135 13.69 2.11 8.99
N TYR A 136 13.25 1.09 8.24
CA TYR A 136 13.95 0.55 7.08
C TYR A 136 15.45 0.37 7.34
N ARG A 137 16.35 1.12 6.67
CA ARG A 137 17.81 1.06 6.85
C ARG A 137 18.31 1.77 8.11
N ASN A 138 17.47 2.56 8.77
CA ASN A 138 17.80 3.31 9.98
C ASN A 138 17.45 2.55 11.26
N SER A 139 17.31 1.22 11.18
CA SER A 139 17.09 0.39 12.36
C SER A 139 18.37 0.30 13.19
N PRO A 140 18.31 0.48 14.55
CA PRO A 140 19.45 0.31 15.43
C PRO A 140 19.88 -1.15 15.57
N ILE A 141 19.02 -2.08 15.20
CA ILE A 141 19.24 -3.53 15.32
C ILE A 141 18.91 -4.25 14.01
N LEU A 142 19.59 -5.36 13.79
CA LEU A 142 19.36 -6.31 12.72
C LEU A 142 19.01 -7.68 13.32
N ALA A 143 17.88 -8.24 12.92
CA ALA A 143 17.48 -9.60 13.29
C ALA A 143 17.83 -10.58 12.19
N VAL A 144 18.50 -11.66 12.55
CA VAL A 144 18.76 -12.80 11.69
C VAL A 144 17.93 -13.96 12.20
N PHE A 145 17.01 -14.43 11.38
CA PHE A 145 16.16 -15.58 11.70
C PHE A 145 16.76 -16.83 11.09
N GLU A 146 16.97 -17.84 11.93
CA GLU A 146 17.38 -19.18 11.54
C GLU A 146 16.20 -20.13 11.73
N GLU A 147 16.09 -21.14 10.86
CA GLU A 147 15.08 -22.20 10.96
C GLU A 147 13.60 -21.70 10.97
N ILE A 148 13.37 -20.47 10.54
CA ILE A 148 12.00 -20.02 10.37
C ILE A 148 11.38 -20.73 9.14
N GLY A 149 10.23 -21.37 9.32
CA GLY A 149 9.53 -22.02 8.21
C GLY A 149 9.23 -21.02 7.10
N SER A 150 9.48 -21.40 5.85
CA SER A 150 9.37 -20.54 4.65
C SER A 150 8.02 -19.82 4.48
N ASN A 151 6.98 -20.28 5.18
CA ASN A 151 5.62 -19.72 5.09
C ASN A 151 5.12 -19.21 6.44
N ARG A 152 6.02 -18.80 7.33
CA ARG A 152 5.66 -18.33 8.68
C ARG A 152 5.95 -16.86 8.87
N SER A 153 4.94 -16.11 9.31
CA SER A 153 5.08 -14.73 9.75
C SER A 153 5.25 -14.68 11.26
N CYS A 154 6.09 -13.78 11.75
CA CYS A 154 6.23 -13.51 13.17
C CYS A 154 6.37 -12.02 13.46
N ARG A 155 6.02 -11.64 14.67
CA ARG A 155 6.20 -10.30 15.23
C ARG A 155 6.87 -10.42 16.58
N ILE A 156 8.00 -9.78 16.74
CA ILE A 156 8.73 -9.67 18.01
C ILE A 156 9.00 -8.21 18.30
N SER A 157 9.18 -7.88 19.57
CA SER A 157 9.56 -6.54 20.02
C SER A 157 10.88 -6.66 20.77
N VAL A 158 11.82 -5.79 20.44
CA VAL A 158 13.14 -5.76 21.06
C VAL A 158 13.35 -4.39 21.68
N THR A 159 13.67 -4.37 22.97
CA THR A 159 13.97 -3.15 23.72
C THR A 159 15.40 -3.22 24.21
N PRO A 160 16.32 -2.40 23.68
CA PRO A 160 17.70 -2.30 24.18
C PRO A 160 17.74 -1.94 25.66
N VAL A 161 18.61 -2.64 26.43
CA VAL A 161 18.86 -2.39 27.86
C VAL A 161 20.35 -2.38 28.07
N GLY A 162 20.93 -1.17 28.08
CA GLY A 162 22.39 -1.02 28.11
C GLY A 162 23.05 -1.34 26.78
N GLU A 163 24.37 -1.49 26.78
CA GLU A 163 25.16 -1.62 25.54
C GLU A 163 25.19 -3.05 24.96
N GLN A 164 24.99 -4.07 25.81
CA GLN A 164 25.24 -5.48 25.42
C GLN A 164 23.97 -6.36 25.47
N SER A 165 22.91 -5.88 26.09
CA SER A 165 21.73 -6.70 26.33
C SER A 165 20.45 -6.02 25.88
N PHE A 166 19.41 -6.83 25.67
CA PHE A 166 18.08 -6.37 25.30
C PHE A 166 17.00 -7.26 25.95
N ILE A 167 15.78 -6.75 25.99
CA ILE A 167 14.59 -7.52 26.33
C ILE A 167 13.85 -7.81 25.01
N LEU A 168 13.64 -9.07 24.73
CA LEU A 168 12.82 -9.53 23.60
C LEU A 168 11.44 -9.94 24.12
N ALA A 169 10.40 -9.36 23.55
CA ALA A 169 9.03 -9.78 23.80
C ALA A 169 8.43 -10.38 22.53
N TYR A 170 7.76 -11.51 22.67
CA TYR A 170 6.97 -12.14 21.62
C TYR A 170 5.61 -12.57 22.15
N SER A 171 4.61 -12.55 21.30
CA SER A 171 3.26 -13.05 21.62
C SER A 171 2.86 -14.10 20.61
N ASN A 172 2.37 -15.20 21.13
CA ASN A 172 1.62 -16.16 20.33
C ASN A 172 0.16 -15.72 20.38
N SER A 173 -0.58 -15.79 19.28
CA SER A 173 -1.90 -15.14 19.05
C SER A 173 -2.98 -15.38 20.12
N ARG A 174 -2.73 -16.15 21.17
CA ARG A 174 -3.66 -16.52 22.24
C ARG A 174 -3.08 -16.46 23.65
N GLU A 175 -1.81 -16.07 23.81
CA GLU A 175 -1.12 -16.07 25.12
C GLU A 175 -0.61 -14.69 25.46
N GLU A 176 -0.40 -14.44 26.75
CA GLU A 176 0.26 -13.22 27.22
C GLU A 176 1.66 -13.11 26.61
N PRO A 177 2.17 -11.89 26.36
CA PRO A 177 3.50 -11.71 25.81
C PRO A 177 4.57 -12.29 26.75
N ALA A 178 5.40 -13.19 26.20
CA ALA A 178 6.56 -13.72 26.91
C ALA A 178 7.74 -12.75 26.74
N PHE A 179 8.52 -12.57 27.82
CA PHE A 179 9.70 -11.70 27.84
C PHE A 179 10.95 -12.53 28.08
N LEU A 180 11.95 -12.34 27.25
CA LEU A 180 13.25 -13.00 27.34
C LEU A 180 14.35 -11.94 27.39
N LYS A 181 15.32 -12.10 28.27
CA LYS A 181 16.55 -11.29 28.26
C LYS A 181 17.55 -11.96 27.31
N GLY A 182 18.10 -11.18 26.38
CA GLY A 182 19.10 -11.63 25.42
C GLY A 182 20.34 -10.74 25.42
N GLU A 183 21.41 -11.27 24.85
CA GLU A 183 22.64 -10.55 24.54
C GLU A 183 22.82 -10.45 23.04
N TYR A 184 23.39 -9.33 22.57
CA TYR A 184 23.62 -9.14 21.13
C TYR A 184 24.55 -10.20 20.57
N GLY A 185 24.21 -10.71 19.38
CA GLY A 185 24.98 -11.76 18.70
C GLY A 185 24.74 -13.18 19.19
N GLN A 186 23.99 -13.37 20.27
CA GLN A 186 23.65 -14.71 20.77
C GLN A 186 22.30 -15.19 20.19
N PRO A 187 22.20 -16.46 19.77
CA PRO A 187 20.95 -17.03 19.28
C PRO A 187 19.97 -17.27 20.43
N ILE A 188 18.73 -16.84 20.25
CA ILE A 188 17.62 -17.07 21.18
C ILE A 188 16.62 -17.98 20.48
N SER A 189 16.33 -19.12 21.11
CA SER A 189 15.31 -20.07 20.63
C SER A 189 13.91 -19.59 21.03
N LEU A 190 13.07 -19.32 20.03
CA LEU A 190 11.65 -19.04 20.16
C LEU A 190 10.85 -20.27 19.74
N PRO A 191 9.58 -20.40 20.12
CA PRO A 191 8.75 -21.54 19.74
C PRO A 191 8.56 -21.74 18.22
N PHE A 192 8.92 -20.73 17.43
CA PHE A 192 8.69 -20.68 15.99
C PHE A 192 9.94 -20.42 15.15
N ALA A 193 11.06 -20.01 15.74
CA ALA A 193 12.31 -19.75 15.04
C ALA A 193 13.44 -19.53 16.05
N THR A 194 14.68 -19.67 15.63
CA THR A 194 15.85 -19.13 16.34
C THR A 194 16.16 -17.75 15.77
N VAL A 195 16.40 -16.76 16.63
CA VAL A 195 16.70 -15.40 16.22
C VAL A 195 17.96 -14.89 16.91
N SER A 196 18.83 -14.27 16.14
CA SER A 196 20.00 -13.53 16.66
C SER A 196 19.81 -12.04 16.37
N ILE A 197 20.00 -11.20 17.38
CA ILE A 197 19.88 -9.74 17.27
C ILE A 197 21.29 -9.14 17.28
N HIS A 198 21.58 -8.32 16.27
CA HIS A 198 22.86 -7.65 16.13
C HIS A 198 22.66 -6.13 16.15
N PRO A 199 23.51 -5.37 16.86
CA PRO A 199 23.49 -3.91 16.79
C PRO A 199 23.99 -3.45 15.41
N THR A 200 23.42 -2.37 14.89
CA THR A 200 23.88 -1.72 13.67
C THR A 200 24.71 -0.48 13.99
N SER A 201 25.28 0.17 12.98
CA SER A 201 25.99 1.45 13.15
C SER A 201 25.10 2.62 13.62
N VAL A 202 23.78 2.46 13.56
CA VAL A 202 22.80 3.47 14.02
C VAL A 202 22.55 3.33 15.53
N MET A 203 22.96 2.20 16.13
CA MET A 203 22.79 1.97 17.57
C MET A 203 23.57 2.98 18.39
N ASN A 204 22.89 3.70 19.26
CA ASN A 204 23.47 4.66 20.20
C ASN A 204 22.69 4.64 21.54
N ALA A 205 23.14 5.47 22.49
CA ALA A 205 22.52 5.52 23.83
C ALA A 205 21.04 5.98 23.81
N ASP A 206 20.62 6.74 22.80
CA ASP A 206 19.24 7.24 22.67
C ASP A 206 18.22 6.11 22.44
N TRP A 207 18.69 4.97 21.92
CA TRP A 207 17.85 3.80 21.71
C TRP A 207 17.60 2.97 22.98
N ASN A 208 18.30 3.28 24.05
CA ASN A 208 18.13 2.57 25.32
C ASN A 208 16.70 2.79 25.87
N GLY A 209 15.99 1.70 26.10
CA GLY A 209 14.58 1.74 26.50
C GLY A 209 13.57 1.98 25.38
N GLN A 210 13.99 2.26 24.15
CA GLN A 210 13.09 2.41 23.01
C GLN A 210 12.79 1.04 22.36
N THR A 211 11.52 0.76 22.14
CA THR A 211 11.10 -0.53 21.57
C THR A 211 11.12 -0.51 20.05
N VAL A 212 11.85 -1.45 19.47
CA VAL A 212 11.86 -1.76 18.05
C VAL A 212 10.99 -2.99 17.79
N ILE A 213 10.00 -2.84 16.96
CA ILE A 213 9.13 -3.93 16.53
C ILE A 213 9.70 -4.52 15.24
N ILE A 214 9.96 -5.81 15.26
CA ILE A 214 10.47 -6.56 14.12
C ILE A 214 9.33 -7.43 13.59
N ARG A 215 9.06 -7.32 12.31
CA ARG A 215 8.08 -8.15 11.60
C ARG A 215 8.79 -8.94 10.52
N HIS A 216 8.67 -10.24 10.58
CA HIS A 216 9.11 -11.13 9.53
C HIS A 216 7.88 -11.68 8.80
N VAL A 217 7.88 -11.56 7.47
CA VAL A 217 6.80 -12.00 6.59
C VAL A 217 7.44 -12.76 5.43
N PRO A 218 6.86 -13.89 4.95
CA PRO A 218 7.38 -14.61 3.78
C PRO A 218 7.61 -13.71 2.58
N SER A 219 8.70 -13.94 1.83
CA SER A 219 9.08 -13.10 0.68
C SER A 219 7.96 -12.98 -0.35
N GLN A 220 7.20 -14.07 -0.57
CA GLN A 220 6.08 -14.07 -1.51
C GLN A 220 4.93 -13.15 -1.05
N ASP A 221 4.61 -13.16 0.24
CA ASP A 221 3.53 -12.31 0.78
C ASP A 221 3.95 -10.85 0.83
N THR A 222 5.21 -10.60 1.16
CA THR A 222 5.81 -9.25 1.07
C THR A 222 5.79 -8.73 -0.37
N ALA A 223 6.13 -9.57 -1.34
CA ALA A 223 6.06 -9.21 -2.76
C ALA A 223 4.62 -8.89 -3.21
N ARG A 224 3.64 -9.67 -2.78
CA ARG A 224 2.21 -9.38 -3.06
C ARG A 224 1.77 -8.06 -2.44
N ALA A 225 2.17 -7.79 -1.21
CA ALA A 225 1.85 -6.53 -0.53
C ALA A 225 2.48 -5.31 -1.23
N LEU A 226 3.71 -5.43 -1.73
CA LEU A 226 4.35 -4.38 -2.54
C LEU A 226 3.63 -4.19 -3.87
N LEU A 227 3.27 -5.29 -4.57
CA LEU A 227 2.56 -5.23 -5.84
C LEU A 227 1.16 -4.60 -5.72
N ALA A 228 0.48 -4.78 -4.58
CA ALA A 228 -0.81 -4.14 -4.33
C ALA A 228 -0.71 -2.60 -4.28
N ASN A 229 0.48 -2.05 -3.96
CA ASN A 229 0.77 -0.63 -3.89
C ASN A 229 1.68 -0.15 -5.03
N PHE A 230 1.87 -0.98 -6.05
CA PHE A 230 2.70 -0.70 -7.22
C PHE A 230 1.85 -0.54 -8.46
N SER A 231 2.07 0.51 -9.19
CA SER A 231 1.41 0.75 -10.47
C SER A 231 2.41 1.07 -11.57
N VAL A 232 2.07 0.64 -12.77
CA VAL A 232 2.81 0.97 -14.00
C VAL A 232 1.83 1.60 -14.95
N ALA A 233 2.13 2.79 -15.43
CA ALA A 233 1.32 3.56 -16.34
C ALA A 233 2.14 4.10 -17.51
N ARG A 234 1.48 4.48 -18.60
CA ARG A 234 2.06 5.29 -19.67
C ARG A 234 1.67 6.74 -19.44
N PRO A 235 2.61 7.66 -19.21
CA PRO A 235 2.29 9.07 -18.94
C PRO A 235 1.73 9.77 -20.18
N ASP A 236 2.16 9.38 -21.38
CA ASP A 236 1.63 9.92 -22.64
C ASP A 236 1.31 8.77 -23.62
N ALA A 237 0.10 8.80 -24.19
CA ALA A 237 -0.32 7.83 -25.19
C ALA A 237 0.45 7.99 -26.53
N LYS A 238 1.07 9.15 -26.76
CA LYS A 238 1.87 9.43 -27.97
C LYS A 238 3.31 9.00 -27.87
N ASP A 239 3.86 8.90 -26.64
CA ASP A 239 5.22 8.40 -26.42
C ASP A 239 5.17 6.93 -26.05
N SER A 240 5.33 6.07 -27.08
CA SER A 240 5.24 4.61 -26.94
C SER A 240 6.47 3.98 -26.28
N SER A 241 7.44 4.76 -25.79
CA SER A 241 8.67 4.23 -25.21
C SER A 241 8.82 4.43 -23.72
N LEU A 242 7.93 5.22 -23.08
CA LEU A 242 8.05 5.57 -21.68
C LEU A 242 7.04 4.81 -20.80
N LEU A 243 7.56 4.15 -19.77
CA LEU A 243 6.77 3.59 -18.67
C LEU A 243 7.07 4.34 -17.38
N GLU A 244 6.03 4.73 -16.68
CA GLU A 244 6.09 5.34 -15.36
C GLU A 244 5.67 4.32 -14.31
N MET A 245 6.58 4.05 -13.39
CA MET A 245 6.37 3.14 -12.27
C MET A 245 6.19 3.94 -10.99
N THR A 246 5.14 3.67 -10.26
CA THR A 246 4.81 4.34 -9.01
C THR A 246 4.66 3.33 -7.90
N LEU A 247 5.35 3.54 -6.79
CA LEU A 247 5.26 2.72 -5.59
C LEU A 247 4.88 3.58 -4.38
N THR A 248 3.91 3.09 -3.64
CA THR A 248 3.48 3.67 -2.37
C THR A 248 3.99 2.81 -1.22
N ALA A 249 4.76 3.40 -0.28
CA ALA A 249 5.35 2.70 0.85
C ALA A 249 5.37 3.55 2.12
N SER A 250 5.59 2.90 3.26
CA SER A 250 5.71 3.54 4.59
C SER A 250 7.00 4.34 4.78
N ASN A 251 8.01 4.11 3.95
CA ASN A 251 9.30 4.80 3.99
C ASN A 251 9.71 5.22 2.57
N PRO A 252 10.11 6.50 2.36
CA PRO A 252 10.43 7.01 1.03
C PRO A 252 11.69 6.38 0.42
N GLN A 253 12.70 6.08 1.24
CA GLN A 253 13.92 5.41 0.79
C GLN A 253 13.66 3.97 0.38
N LYS A 254 12.78 3.27 1.12
CA LYS A 254 12.33 1.93 0.75
C LYS A 254 11.63 1.91 -0.61
N ALA A 255 10.75 2.88 -0.87
CA ALA A 255 10.08 3.00 -2.16
C ALA A 255 11.08 3.21 -3.30
N GLU A 256 12.07 4.07 -3.10
CA GLU A 256 13.12 4.38 -4.06
C GLU A 256 14.02 3.17 -4.33
N ASP A 257 14.50 2.50 -3.28
CA ASP A 257 15.36 1.31 -3.40
C ASP A 257 14.63 0.17 -4.13
N VAL A 258 13.35 -0.04 -3.82
CA VAL A 258 12.53 -1.07 -4.51
C VAL A 258 12.37 -0.75 -5.99
N LEU A 259 12.06 0.50 -6.36
CA LEU A 259 11.91 0.88 -7.75
C LEU A 259 13.22 0.75 -8.53
N ASN A 260 14.34 1.20 -7.96
CA ASN A 260 15.65 1.11 -8.59
C ASN A 260 16.08 -0.35 -8.78
N HIS A 261 15.94 -1.16 -7.73
CA HIS A 261 16.34 -2.57 -7.80
C HIS A 261 15.40 -3.38 -8.71
N LEU A 262 14.12 -3.03 -8.78
CA LEU A 262 13.19 -3.63 -9.74
C LEU A 262 13.67 -3.44 -11.18
N ILE A 263 14.16 -2.25 -11.52
CA ILE A 263 14.72 -1.95 -12.84
C ILE A 263 15.98 -2.80 -13.10
N GLU A 264 16.84 -2.94 -12.09
CA GLU A 264 18.06 -3.77 -12.21
C GLU A 264 17.72 -5.24 -12.46
N VAL A 265 16.82 -5.81 -11.66
CA VAL A 265 16.36 -7.20 -11.80
C VAL A 265 15.70 -7.42 -13.17
N TYR A 266 14.85 -6.50 -13.61
CA TYR A 266 14.23 -6.54 -14.93
C TYR A 266 15.27 -6.53 -16.06
N ASN A 267 16.24 -5.62 -15.99
CA ASN A 267 17.30 -5.52 -16.98
C ASN A 267 18.13 -6.80 -17.03
N GLN A 268 18.44 -7.39 -15.87
CA GLN A 268 19.21 -8.63 -15.81
C GLN A 268 18.44 -9.80 -16.46
N ILE A 269 17.16 -9.94 -16.20
CA ILE A 269 16.30 -10.97 -16.80
C ILE A 269 16.26 -10.77 -18.33
N SER A 270 16.05 -9.54 -18.80
CA SER A 270 16.01 -9.24 -20.25
C SER A 270 17.32 -9.56 -20.96
N ILE A 271 18.46 -9.33 -20.30
CA ILE A 271 19.79 -9.69 -20.84
C ILE A 271 19.93 -11.21 -20.91
N ASP A 272 19.55 -11.93 -19.88
CA ASP A 272 19.68 -13.38 -19.80
C ASP A 272 18.76 -14.08 -20.81
N GLU A 273 17.55 -13.60 -21.04
CA GLU A 273 16.64 -14.08 -22.08
C GLU A 273 17.23 -13.90 -23.50
N LYS A 274 17.81 -12.71 -23.78
CA LYS A 274 18.47 -12.43 -25.05
C LYS A 274 19.68 -13.35 -25.28
N LYS A 275 20.51 -13.59 -24.26
CA LYS A 275 21.63 -14.52 -24.31
C LYS A 275 21.16 -15.96 -24.60
N GLN A 276 20.10 -16.41 -23.90
CA GLN A 276 19.55 -17.75 -24.12
C GLN A 276 18.98 -17.92 -25.54
N SER A 277 18.29 -16.90 -26.04
CA SER A 277 17.77 -16.90 -27.42
C SER A 277 18.88 -16.98 -28.45
N ALA A 278 19.93 -16.18 -28.27
CA ALA A 278 21.12 -16.22 -29.15
C ALA A 278 21.83 -17.57 -29.12
N LEU A 279 21.97 -18.20 -27.94
CA LEU A 279 22.56 -19.52 -27.80
C LEU A 279 21.72 -20.62 -28.44
N LYS A 280 20.39 -20.55 -28.35
CA LYS A 280 19.50 -21.47 -29.04
C LYS A 280 19.61 -21.33 -30.54
N THR A 281 19.61 -20.12 -31.10
CA THR A 281 19.78 -19.87 -32.53
C THR A 281 21.09 -20.42 -33.04
N ARG A 282 22.19 -20.23 -32.28
CA ARG A 282 23.51 -20.78 -32.65
C ARG A 282 23.57 -22.32 -32.66
N LYS A 283 22.71 -22.99 -31.88
CA LYS A 283 22.65 -24.44 -31.82
C LYS A 283 21.84 -25.07 -32.96
N PHE A 284 21.05 -24.24 -33.68
CA PHE A 284 20.23 -24.67 -34.82
C PHE A 284 20.90 -24.37 -36.18
N ILE A 285 22.00 -23.64 -36.20
CA ILE A 285 22.88 -23.43 -37.38
C ILE A 285 24.09 -24.38 -37.30
#